data_e42d6ecf5d73a19720a96bbfe8a8e02a
#
_entry.id   e42d6ecf5d73a19720a96bbfe8a8e02a
#
_cell.length_a   1.000
_cell.length_b   1.000
_cell.length_c   1.000
_cell.angle_alpha   90.00
_cell.angle_beta   90.00
_cell.angle_gamma   90.00
#
_symmetry.space_group_name_H-M   'P 1'
#
loop_
_entity.id
_entity.type
_entity.pdbx_description
1 polymer ?
#
loop_
_entity_poly.entity_id
_entity_poly.type
_entity_poly.pdbx_seq_one_letter_code
_entity_poly.pdbx_strand_id
1 'polypeptide(L)'
;MCIRDSFSSLQLQDSQLPSIEIKTEQALGTCDVVSYSCNHQDIFSKLPLSRVDLIVQALSHRTKELIENSKIQYVLPFENKGKEIGVTLDHPHGQIYSFGHIPEAIKNQSQNQLTNPLEKYLSQIPSDLTLDQNDSGICFVPRWARYPFEVWVTPTRRVAHLFDLSDKERKDLSKLLLKASQLLDNVFEDPMPYTLAWQISPKGYEQSHHLHLCFQPIRRSKSKLKYLAGVEQITGFYLVDLPPERSARILRGEEKPDE
;
A
#
# COMPACT_ATOMS: atom_id res chain seq x y z
N MET A 1 11.45 8.76 15.53
CA MET A 1 11.28 8.34 14.14
C MET A 1 12.25 9.13 13.30
N CYS A 2 13.06 8.47 12.51
CA CYS A 2 14.04 9.12 11.64
C CYS A 2 13.60 8.94 10.19
N ILE A 3 13.35 10.04 9.49
CA ILE A 3 13.23 10.04 8.03
C ILE A 3 14.64 10.32 7.52
N ARG A 4 15.20 9.41 6.75
CA ARG A 4 16.53 9.56 6.18
C ARG A 4 16.41 9.59 4.66
N ASP A 5 16.87 10.69 4.05
CA ASP A 5 17.13 10.74 2.62
C ASP A 5 18.23 9.72 2.29
N SER A 6 17.86 8.60 1.72
CA SER A 6 18.81 7.56 1.33
C SER A 6 19.43 7.82 -0.05
N PHE A 7 18.84 8.72 -0.83
CA PHE A 7 19.39 9.19 -2.11
C PHE A 7 19.06 10.66 -2.30
N SER A 8 20.08 11.50 -2.29
CA SER A 8 19.97 12.85 -2.82
C SER A 8 19.54 12.74 -4.27
N SER A 9 18.41 13.34 -4.62
CA SER A 9 17.88 13.52 -5.97
C SER A 9 18.54 12.62 -7.03
N LEU A 10 17.80 11.68 -7.61
CA LEU A 10 18.14 11.07 -8.89
C LEU A 10 18.15 12.18 -9.97
N GLN A 11 19.08 13.12 -9.85
CA GLN A 11 19.54 13.88 -10.97
C GLN A 11 20.43 12.93 -11.76
N LEU A 12 19.86 12.26 -12.73
CA LEU A 12 20.63 11.78 -13.85
C LEU A 12 21.32 13.05 -14.40
N GLN A 13 22.64 13.16 -14.17
CA GLN A 13 23.44 14.14 -14.88
C GLN A 13 23.06 14.03 -16.35
N ASP A 14 22.99 15.14 -17.07
CA ASP A 14 22.78 15.21 -18.51
C ASP A 14 23.74 14.24 -19.22
N SER A 15 23.42 12.94 -19.18
CA SER A 15 23.98 11.99 -20.10
C SER A 15 23.43 12.44 -21.45
N GLN A 16 24.31 12.76 -22.38
CA GLN A 16 23.96 13.10 -23.75
C GLN A 16 22.95 12.06 -24.23
N LEU A 17 21.67 12.44 -24.20
CA LEU A 17 20.60 11.59 -24.74
C LEU A 17 20.92 11.42 -26.24
N PRO A 18 20.88 10.17 -26.74
CA PRO A 18 21.12 9.96 -28.15
C PRO A 18 20.17 10.84 -28.97
N SER A 19 20.67 11.44 -30.06
CA SER A 19 19.94 12.33 -30.96
C SER A 19 18.86 11.59 -31.78
N ILE A 20 18.12 10.69 -31.14
CA ILE A 20 16.98 9.99 -31.71
C ILE A 20 15.75 10.85 -31.41
N GLU A 21 14.82 11.01 -32.35
CA GLU A 21 13.52 11.68 -32.16
C GLU A 21 12.58 11.00 -31.19
N ILE A 22 13.11 10.47 -30.08
CA ILE A 22 12.34 9.91 -28.99
C ILE A 22 12.14 11.01 -27.96
N LYS A 23 10.89 11.35 -27.70
CA LYS A 23 10.54 12.31 -26.66
C LYS A 23 10.98 11.75 -25.31
N THR A 24 11.95 12.40 -24.68
CA THR A 24 12.47 12.06 -23.36
C THR A 24 12.21 13.21 -22.39
N GLU A 25 11.98 12.88 -21.13
CA GLU A 25 11.81 13.84 -20.05
C GLU A 25 12.78 13.52 -18.92
N GLN A 26 13.19 14.52 -18.15
CA GLN A 26 14.04 14.34 -16.99
C GLN A 26 13.25 13.58 -15.90
N ALA A 27 13.81 12.50 -15.40
CA ALA A 27 13.26 11.81 -14.22
C ALA A 27 13.48 12.68 -12.98
N LEU A 28 12.38 13.07 -12.34
CA LEU A 28 12.36 13.84 -11.09
C LEU A 28 11.69 13.04 -10.00
N GLY A 29 12.26 13.06 -8.81
CA GLY A 29 11.69 12.40 -7.64
C GLY A 29 12.64 12.36 -6.45
N THR A 30 12.16 11.83 -5.35
CA THR A 30 12.92 11.59 -4.11
C THR A 30 12.60 10.22 -3.58
N CYS A 31 13.52 9.65 -2.80
CA CYS A 31 13.34 8.39 -2.09
C CYS A 31 13.69 8.60 -0.63
N ASP A 32 12.70 8.49 0.24
CA ASP A 32 12.87 8.60 1.70
C ASP A 32 12.70 7.23 2.35
N VAL A 33 13.41 6.98 3.45
CA VAL A 33 13.22 5.82 4.32
C VAL A 33 12.66 6.27 5.67
N VAL A 34 11.59 5.60 6.11
CA VAL A 34 10.93 5.86 7.39
C VAL A 34 11.15 4.67 8.32
N SER A 35 12.02 4.82 9.31
CA SER A 35 12.20 3.82 10.36
C SER A 35 10.99 3.84 11.31
N TYR A 36 10.37 2.69 11.53
CA TYR A 36 9.17 2.57 12.36
C TYR A 36 9.45 2.46 13.85
N SER A 37 10.63 2.02 14.22
CA SER A 37 11.08 1.83 15.59
C SER A 37 12.57 2.12 15.73
N CYS A 38 13.05 2.30 16.96
CA CYS A 38 14.47 2.29 17.29
C CYS A 38 15.00 0.89 17.63
N ASN A 39 14.12 -0.09 17.78
CA ASN A 39 14.48 -1.47 18.08
C ASN A 39 14.46 -2.33 16.82
N HIS A 40 15.57 -2.97 16.49
CA HIS A 40 15.73 -3.82 15.31
C HIS A 40 14.89 -5.10 15.34
N GLN A 41 14.46 -5.53 16.53
CA GLN A 41 13.65 -6.76 16.70
C GLN A 41 12.15 -6.50 16.65
N ASP A 42 11.72 -5.27 16.50
CA ASP A 42 10.30 -4.96 16.42
C ASP A 42 9.70 -5.48 15.10
N ILE A 43 8.45 -5.90 15.20
CA ILE A 43 7.63 -6.34 14.06
C ILE A 43 6.42 -5.41 14.01
N PHE A 44 6.05 -4.91 12.83
CA PHE A 44 4.97 -3.94 12.67
C PHE A 44 3.67 -4.37 13.36
N SER A 45 3.25 -5.62 13.17
CA SER A 45 2.02 -6.18 13.77
C SER A 45 2.01 -6.23 15.29
N LYS A 46 3.19 -6.08 15.93
CA LYS A 46 3.36 -6.08 17.40
C LYS A 46 3.63 -4.69 17.98
N LEU A 47 3.70 -3.66 17.15
CA LEU A 47 3.88 -2.29 17.62
C LEU A 47 2.66 -1.82 18.43
N PRO A 48 2.85 -0.99 19.46
CA PRO A 48 1.73 -0.36 20.14
C PRO A 48 0.99 0.59 19.19
N LEU A 49 -0.34 0.68 19.33
CA LEU A 49 -1.18 1.52 18.47
C LEU A 49 -0.71 2.97 18.37
N SER A 50 -0.23 3.54 19.49
CA SER A 50 0.34 4.89 19.51
C SER A 50 1.54 5.05 18.58
N ARG A 51 2.33 3.99 18.38
CA ARG A 51 3.46 3.99 17.45
C ARG A 51 2.97 3.91 16.00
N VAL A 52 1.98 3.06 15.73
CA VAL A 52 1.35 2.95 14.41
C VAL A 52 0.71 4.28 14.00
N ASP A 53 -0.03 4.94 14.90
CA ASP A 53 -0.60 6.27 14.64
C ASP A 53 0.49 7.33 14.36
N LEU A 54 1.60 7.30 15.08
CA LEU A 54 2.74 8.18 14.84
C LEU A 54 3.40 7.93 13.47
N ILE A 55 3.48 6.67 13.03
CA ILE A 55 3.96 6.32 11.70
C ILE A 55 3.04 6.92 10.63
N VAL A 56 1.72 6.70 10.76
CA VAL A 56 0.72 7.26 9.82
C VAL A 56 0.78 8.79 9.80
N GLN A 57 0.93 9.43 10.96
CA GLN A 57 1.09 10.88 11.05
C GLN A 57 2.33 11.38 10.30
N ALA A 58 3.45 10.68 10.43
CA ALA A 58 4.69 11.07 9.75
C ALA A 58 4.62 10.84 8.23
N LEU A 59 4.03 9.72 7.79
CA LEU A 59 3.75 9.48 6.37
C LEU A 59 2.86 10.59 5.80
N SER A 60 1.81 10.97 6.54
CA SER A 60 0.90 12.06 6.18
C SER A 60 1.63 13.39 6.02
N HIS A 61 2.45 13.77 7.01
CA HIS A 61 3.20 15.02 6.98
C HIS A 61 4.18 15.06 5.80
N ARG A 62 4.99 14.00 5.62
CA ARG A 62 5.97 13.96 4.55
C ARG A 62 5.33 13.89 3.16
N THR A 63 4.24 13.17 3.02
CA THR A 63 3.48 13.13 1.77
C THR A 63 2.96 14.50 1.38
N LYS A 64 2.45 15.28 2.36
CA LYS A 64 1.99 16.66 2.13
C LYS A 64 3.13 17.53 1.62
N GLU A 65 4.28 17.56 2.31
CA GLU A 65 5.45 18.34 1.88
C GLU A 65 5.89 18.01 0.44
N LEU A 66 5.91 16.71 0.09
CA LEU A 66 6.33 16.28 -1.23
C LEU A 66 5.32 16.67 -2.32
N ILE A 67 4.02 16.46 -2.10
CA ILE A 67 3.00 16.76 -3.11
C ILE A 67 2.80 18.27 -3.33
N GLU A 68 3.10 19.11 -2.34
CA GLU A 68 3.08 20.57 -2.47
C GLU A 68 4.16 21.09 -3.44
N ASN A 69 5.23 20.32 -3.68
CA ASN A 69 6.20 20.66 -4.71
C ASN A 69 5.54 20.59 -6.09
N SER A 70 5.59 21.71 -6.84
CA SER A 70 4.96 21.81 -8.16
C SER A 70 5.49 20.81 -9.19
N LYS A 71 6.73 20.35 -9.05
CA LYS A 71 7.38 19.38 -9.94
C LYS A 71 6.96 17.94 -9.65
N ILE A 72 6.39 17.64 -8.48
CA ILE A 72 5.94 16.30 -8.12
C ILE A 72 4.47 16.11 -8.53
N GLN A 73 4.17 15.01 -9.19
CA GLN A 73 2.84 14.65 -9.67
C GLN A 73 2.21 13.51 -8.87
N TYR A 74 3.03 12.67 -8.24
CA TYR A 74 2.58 11.53 -7.45
C TYR A 74 3.57 11.20 -6.33
N VAL A 75 3.05 10.72 -5.20
CA VAL A 75 3.83 10.24 -4.05
C VAL A 75 3.30 8.88 -3.65
N LEU A 76 4.20 7.93 -3.43
CA LEU A 76 3.88 6.57 -3.02
C LEU A 76 4.56 6.23 -1.70
N PRO A 77 3.86 6.27 -0.57
CA PRO A 77 4.32 5.61 0.64
C PRO A 77 4.08 4.10 0.54
N PHE A 78 5.08 3.29 0.89
CA PHE A 78 4.97 1.84 0.83
C PHE A 78 5.90 1.15 1.83
N GLU A 79 5.67 -0.13 2.05
CA GLU A 79 6.50 -1.02 2.84
C GLU A 79 6.69 -2.33 2.08
N ASN A 80 7.90 -2.84 2.09
CA ASN A 80 8.20 -4.22 1.73
C ASN A 80 8.58 -4.98 3.00
N LYS A 81 7.91 -6.09 3.29
CA LYS A 81 8.16 -6.94 4.44
C LYS A 81 8.48 -8.37 4.02
N GLY A 82 9.61 -8.87 4.48
CA GLY A 82 10.03 -10.25 4.26
C GLY A 82 11.16 -10.37 3.24
N LYS A 83 12.04 -11.33 3.49
CA LYS A 83 13.20 -11.65 2.62
C LYS A 83 12.75 -12.14 1.25
N GLU A 84 11.57 -12.75 1.20
CA GLU A 84 10.96 -13.29 -0.02
C GLU A 84 10.61 -12.19 -1.04
N ILE A 85 10.46 -10.94 -0.59
CA ILE A 85 10.24 -9.76 -1.45
C ILE A 85 11.56 -9.02 -1.74
N GLY A 86 12.69 -9.56 -1.28
CA GLY A 86 14.01 -8.94 -1.48
C GLY A 86 14.39 -7.90 -0.42
N VAL A 87 13.72 -7.90 0.73
CA VAL A 87 14.12 -7.03 1.86
C VAL A 87 15.45 -7.53 2.42
N THR A 88 16.45 -6.64 2.43
CA THR A 88 17.80 -6.94 2.92
C THR A 88 18.07 -6.39 4.32
N LEU A 89 17.21 -5.51 4.82
CA LEU A 89 17.31 -4.88 6.13
C LEU A 89 16.12 -5.33 7.00
N ASP A 90 16.38 -6.17 8.00
CA ASP A 90 15.33 -6.71 8.88
C ASP A 90 14.71 -5.65 9.82
N HIS A 91 15.29 -4.46 9.92
CA HIS A 91 14.74 -3.35 10.72
C HIS A 91 13.40 -2.88 10.13
N PRO A 92 12.32 -2.77 10.94
CA PRO A 92 11.00 -2.39 10.42
C PRO A 92 11.01 -0.96 9.87
N HIS A 93 10.77 -0.83 8.58
CA HIS A 93 10.80 0.45 7.86
C HIS A 93 9.82 0.49 6.70
N GLY A 94 9.40 1.69 6.35
CA GLY A 94 8.73 1.99 5.11
C GLY A 94 9.54 2.94 4.24
N GLN A 95 9.04 3.20 3.06
CA GLN A 95 9.65 4.10 2.09
C GLN A 95 8.61 5.07 1.55
N ILE A 96 9.06 6.24 1.09
CA ILE A 96 8.22 7.20 0.38
C ILE A 96 8.95 7.57 -0.89
N TYR A 97 8.36 7.26 -2.04
CA TYR A 97 8.86 7.68 -3.34
C TYR A 97 7.99 8.79 -3.89
N SER A 98 8.61 9.80 -4.46
CA SER A 98 7.91 10.85 -5.20
C SER A 98 8.31 10.84 -6.67
N PHE A 99 7.38 11.21 -7.55
CA PHE A 99 7.56 11.14 -8.99
C PHE A 99 7.13 12.44 -9.65
N GLY A 100 7.95 12.92 -10.61
CA GLY A 100 7.62 14.07 -11.46
C GLY A 100 6.55 13.78 -12.52
N HIS A 101 6.09 12.53 -12.63
CA HIS A 101 5.02 12.09 -13.52
C HIS A 101 4.08 11.14 -12.80
N ILE A 102 2.88 10.96 -13.32
CA ILE A 102 1.92 9.99 -12.80
C ILE A 102 2.19 8.63 -13.46
N PRO A 103 2.55 7.57 -12.71
CA PRO A 103 2.71 6.23 -13.28
C PRO A 103 1.42 5.76 -13.95
N GLU A 104 1.52 5.11 -15.12
CA GLU A 104 0.36 4.74 -15.94
C GLU A 104 -0.66 3.86 -15.19
N ALA A 105 -0.18 2.92 -14.37
CA ALA A 105 -1.06 2.08 -13.54
C ALA A 105 -1.89 2.90 -12.54
N ILE A 106 -1.30 3.94 -11.95
CA ILE A 106 -1.98 4.84 -11.00
C ILE A 106 -2.97 5.75 -11.72
N LYS A 107 -2.60 6.25 -12.90
CA LYS A 107 -3.48 7.05 -13.75
C LYS A 107 -4.72 6.26 -14.16
N ASN A 108 -4.53 5.03 -14.63
CA ASN A 108 -5.63 4.13 -15.01
C ASN A 108 -6.54 3.80 -13.81
N GLN A 109 -5.97 3.55 -12.65
CA GLN A 109 -6.73 3.32 -11.42
C GLN A 109 -7.58 4.56 -11.06
N SER A 110 -6.99 5.76 -11.09
CA SER A 110 -7.68 7.00 -10.76
C SER A 110 -8.78 7.33 -11.77
N GLN A 111 -8.56 7.04 -13.05
CA GLN A 111 -9.58 7.18 -14.10
C GLN A 111 -10.73 6.19 -13.90
N ASN A 112 -10.45 4.94 -13.53
CA ASN A 112 -11.49 3.95 -13.23
C ASN A 112 -12.36 4.37 -12.06
N GLN A 113 -11.81 5.04 -11.06
CA GLN A 113 -12.59 5.54 -9.93
C GLN A 113 -13.55 6.70 -10.29
N LEU A 114 -13.34 7.39 -11.41
CA LEU A 114 -14.33 8.36 -11.92
C LEU A 114 -15.66 7.68 -12.31
N THR A 115 -15.61 6.48 -12.86
CA THR A 115 -16.80 5.73 -13.33
C THR A 115 -17.27 4.71 -12.31
N ASN A 116 -16.37 4.19 -11.48
CA ASN A 116 -16.61 3.18 -10.47
C ASN A 116 -16.10 3.64 -9.10
N PRO A 117 -16.76 4.59 -8.43
CA PRO A 117 -16.31 5.13 -7.15
C PRO A 117 -16.23 4.03 -6.08
N LEU A 118 -15.11 4.01 -5.33
CA LEU A 118 -14.90 3.01 -4.28
C LEU A 118 -15.95 3.13 -3.18
N GLU A 119 -16.39 4.33 -2.82
CA GLU A 119 -17.44 4.55 -1.82
C GLU A 119 -18.78 3.88 -2.19
N LYS A 120 -19.11 3.77 -3.48
CA LYS A 120 -20.28 3.03 -3.93
C LYS A 120 -20.16 1.54 -3.65
N TYR A 121 -18.97 0.97 -3.83
CA TYR A 121 -18.72 -0.42 -3.46
C TYR A 121 -18.76 -0.61 -1.95
N LEU A 122 -18.14 0.29 -1.18
CA LEU A 122 -18.09 0.21 0.27
C LEU A 122 -19.47 0.23 0.93
N SER A 123 -20.43 0.97 0.35
CA SER A 123 -21.82 0.99 0.85
C SER A 123 -22.58 -0.34 0.66
N GLN A 124 -22.03 -1.27 -0.13
CA GLN A 124 -22.65 -2.55 -0.49
C GLN A 124 -21.69 -3.73 -0.29
N ILE A 125 -20.60 -3.52 0.49
CA ILE A 125 -19.62 -4.57 0.68
C ILE A 125 -20.25 -5.77 1.41
N PRO A 126 -20.08 -7.00 0.90
CA PRO A 126 -20.59 -8.20 1.57
C PRO A 126 -19.91 -8.42 2.93
N SER A 127 -20.70 -8.83 3.91
CA SER A 127 -20.18 -9.11 5.26
C SER A 127 -19.14 -10.24 5.30
N ASP A 128 -19.25 -11.20 4.39
CA ASP A 128 -18.32 -12.32 4.26
C ASP A 128 -16.92 -11.90 3.77
N LEU A 129 -16.78 -10.73 3.14
CA LEU A 129 -15.51 -10.13 2.74
C LEU A 129 -14.97 -9.13 3.76
N THR A 130 -15.77 -8.71 4.73
CA THR A 130 -15.36 -7.75 5.77
C THR A 130 -14.55 -8.45 6.84
N LEU A 131 -13.37 -7.91 7.17
CA LEU A 131 -12.49 -8.43 8.21
C LEU A 131 -12.65 -7.66 9.53
N ASP A 132 -12.78 -6.34 9.43
CA ASP A 132 -12.99 -5.44 10.57
C ASP A 132 -13.50 -4.08 10.07
N GLN A 133 -14.20 -3.34 10.95
CA GLN A 133 -14.66 -1.99 10.66
C GLN A 133 -14.81 -1.15 11.92
N ASN A 134 -14.74 0.16 11.77
CA ASN A 134 -15.05 1.13 12.83
C ASN A 134 -15.80 2.31 12.24
N ASP A 135 -16.06 3.37 13.04
CA ASP A 135 -16.82 4.54 12.60
C ASP A 135 -16.23 5.23 11.35
N SER A 136 -14.91 5.15 11.14
CA SER A 136 -14.19 5.94 10.14
C SER A 136 -13.69 5.14 8.96
N GLY A 137 -13.63 3.79 9.05
CA GLY A 137 -13.03 2.99 7.99
C GLY A 137 -13.41 1.52 8.05
N ILE A 138 -12.96 0.79 7.03
CA ILE A 138 -13.21 -0.63 6.84
C ILE A 138 -11.94 -1.36 6.39
N CYS A 139 -11.76 -2.58 6.89
CA CYS A 139 -10.75 -3.55 6.48
C CYS A 139 -11.45 -4.75 5.82
N PHE A 140 -11.06 -5.10 4.60
CA PHE A 140 -11.77 -6.12 3.83
C PHE A 140 -10.87 -6.81 2.80
N VAL A 141 -11.30 -7.97 2.31
CA VAL A 141 -10.72 -8.65 1.14
C VAL A 141 -11.46 -8.16 -0.11
N PRO A 142 -10.79 -7.53 -1.09
CA PRO A 142 -11.47 -7.04 -2.28
C PRO A 142 -11.89 -8.21 -3.18
N ARG A 143 -13.07 -8.12 -3.82
CA ARG A 143 -13.52 -9.13 -4.81
C ARG A 143 -12.59 -9.26 -6.01
N TRP A 144 -11.83 -8.23 -6.29
CA TRP A 144 -10.82 -8.15 -7.36
C TRP A 144 -9.40 -8.39 -6.85
N ALA A 145 -9.24 -9.11 -5.74
CA ALA A 145 -7.94 -9.44 -5.19
C ALA A 145 -7.00 -10.01 -6.25
N ARG A 146 -5.78 -9.51 -6.31
CA ARG A 146 -4.73 -9.92 -7.25
C ARG A 146 -3.73 -10.88 -6.61
N TYR A 147 -3.72 -10.90 -5.28
CA TYR A 147 -2.83 -11.73 -4.47
C TYR A 147 -3.64 -12.59 -3.49
N PRO A 148 -3.13 -13.78 -3.12
CA PRO A 148 -3.68 -14.54 -2.01
C PRO A 148 -3.65 -13.67 -0.75
N PHE A 149 -4.73 -13.67 0.01
CA PHE A 149 -4.84 -12.86 1.25
C PHE A 149 -4.65 -11.36 1.03
N GLU A 150 -4.91 -10.82 -0.15
CA GLU A 150 -4.91 -9.37 -0.36
C GLU A 150 -5.94 -8.71 0.55
N VAL A 151 -5.49 -7.69 1.32
CA VAL A 151 -6.34 -6.95 2.26
C VAL A 151 -6.28 -5.47 1.92
N TRP A 152 -7.44 -4.84 1.90
CA TRP A 152 -7.56 -3.40 1.77
C TRP A 152 -8.06 -2.77 3.07
N VAL A 153 -7.51 -1.61 3.41
CA VAL A 153 -7.97 -0.75 4.49
C VAL A 153 -8.24 0.62 3.90
N THR A 154 -9.44 1.16 4.13
CA THR A 154 -9.84 2.44 3.54
C THR A 154 -10.79 3.20 4.48
N PRO A 155 -10.73 4.53 4.50
CA PRO A 155 -11.78 5.31 5.15
C PRO A 155 -13.13 5.12 4.42
N THR A 156 -14.23 5.18 5.15
CA THR A 156 -15.59 5.11 4.56
C THR A 156 -15.96 6.38 3.81
N ARG A 157 -15.49 7.52 4.30
CA ARG A 157 -15.60 8.81 3.63
C ARG A 157 -14.49 8.93 2.56
N ARG A 158 -14.83 9.37 1.35
CA ARG A 158 -13.83 9.64 0.33
C ARG A 158 -12.86 10.72 0.79
N VAL A 159 -11.60 10.38 0.80
CA VAL A 159 -10.45 11.28 1.02
C VAL A 159 -9.41 11.01 -0.05
N ALA A 160 -8.74 12.05 -0.51
CA ALA A 160 -7.71 11.93 -1.53
C ALA A 160 -6.35 11.54 -0.95
N HIS A 161 -6.00 12.10 0.20
CA HIS A 161 -4.67 11.96 0.79
C HIS A 161 -4.73 11.69 2.29
N LEU A 162 -3.61 11.23 2.85
CA LEU A 162 -3.45 11.01 4.29
C LEU A 162 -3.68 12.25 5.14
N PHE A 163 -3.26 13.42 4.63
CA PHE A 163 -3.38 14.69 5.33
C PHE A 163 -4.79 15.31 5.27
N ASP A 164 -5.71 14.69 4.50
CA ASP A 164 -7.14 15.06 4.49
C ASP A 164 -7.95 14.34 5.58
N LEU A 165 -7.33 13.40 6.29
CA LEU A 165 -7.93 12.71 7.42
C LEU A 165 -7.95 13.60 8.66
N SER A 166 -9.07 13.64 9.36
CA SER A 166 -9.11 14.18 10.72
C SER A 166 -8.29 13.31 11.68
N ASP A 167 -7.97 13.85 12.85
CA ASP A 167 -7.23 13.08 13.88
C ASP A 167 -7.97 11.81 14.31
N LYS A 168 -9.31 11.85 14.37
CA LYS A 168 -10.13 10.67 14.65
C LYS A 168 -10.02 9.64 13.55
N GLU A 169 -10.22 10.03 12.30
CA GLU A 169 -10.13 9.15 11.14
C GLU A 169 -8.74 8.52 11.02
N ARG A 170 -7.67 9.29 11.20
CA ARG A 170 -6.29 8.79 11.19
C ARG A 170 -6.08 7.71 12.26
N LYS A 171 -6.53 7.97 13.51
CA LYS A 171 -6.41 6.99 14.61
C LYS A 171 -7.24 5.73 14.35
N ASP A 172 -8.44 5.87 13.83
CA ASP A 172 -9.31 4.75 13.51
C ASP A 172 -8.73 3.91 12.34
N LEU A 173 -8.16 4.58 11.32
CA LEU A 173 -7.46 3.91 10.23
C LEU A 173 -6.19 3.19 10.73
N SER A 174 -5.45 3.79 11.67
CA SER A 174 -4.28 3.16 12.31
C SER A 174 -4.64 1.87 13.07
N LYS A 175 -5.81 1.80 13.71
CA LYS A 175 -6.32 0.57 14.34
C LYS A 175 -6.57 -0.52 13.30
N LEU A 176 -7.24 -0.17 12.19
CA LEU A 176 -7.52 -1.13 11.11
C LEU A 176 -6.25 -1.59 10.41
N LEU A 177 -5.29 -0.70 10.20
CA LEU A 177 -3.98 -1.03 9.65
C LEU A 177 -3.23 -2.04 10.54
N LEU A 178 -3.18 -1.79 11.86
CA LEU A 178 -2.58 -2.71 12.82
C LEU A 178 -3.32 -4.05 12.82
N LYS A 179 -4.66 -4.03 12.82
CA LYS A 179 -5.49 -5.25 12.77
C LYS A 179 -5.23 -6.06 11.50
N ALA A 180 -5.17 -5.41 10.32
CA ALA A 180 -4.86 -6.07 9.05
C ALA A 180 -3.50 -6.78 9.08
N SER A 181 -2.46 -6.10 9.59
CA SER A 181 -1.13 -6.71 9.71
C SER A 181 -1.10 -7.90 10.68
N GLN A 182 -1.87 -7.83 11.79
CA GLN A 182 -2.02 -8.94 12.73
C GLN A 182 -2.75 -10.13 12.11
N LEU A 183 -3.83 -9.90 11.37
CA LEU A 183 -4.55 -10.97 10.68
C LEU A 183 -3.65 -11.69 9.68
N LEU A 184 -2.86 -10.96 8.92
CA LEU A 184 -1.92 -11.52 7.96
C LEU A 184 -0.81 -12.35 8.65
N ASP A 185 -0.23 -11.85 9.73
CA ASP A 185 0.84 -12.55 10.45
C ASP A 185 0.34 -13.79 11.22
N ASN A 186 -0.97 -13.91 11.43
CA ASN A 186 -1.58 -15.07 12.09
C ASN A 186 -2.02 -16.19 11.12
N VAL A 187 -1.87 -16.00 9.79
CA VAL A 187 -2.27 -17.04 8.81
C VAL A 187 -1.35 -18.24 8.85
N PHE A 188 -0.06 -18.03 8.97
CA PHE A 188 0.96 -19.07 9.02
C PHE A 188 1.83 -18.95 10.28
N GLU A 189 2.65 -19.95 10.56
CA GLU A 189 3.61 -19.91 11.68
C GLU A 189 4.65 -18.79 11.51
N ASP A 190 5.14 -18.60 10.27
CA ASP A 190 6.05 -17.51 9.93
C ASP A 190 5.28 -16.23 9.56
N PRO A 191 5.80 -15.05 9.90
CA PRO A 191 5.19 -13.80 9.49
C PRO A 191 4.94 -13.70 7.99
N MET A 192 3.81 -13.13 7.60
CA MET A 192 3.42 -12.99 6.20
C MET A 192 4.34 -12.00 5.47
N PRO A 193 5.03 -12.41 4.38
CA PRO A 193 5.72 -11.47 3.50
C PRO A 193 4.71 -10.74 2.61
N TYR A 194 4.80 -9.40 2.57
CA TYR A 194 3.89 -8.58 1.77
C TYR A 194 4.53 -7.28 1.30
N THR A 195 3.99 -6.71 0.25
CA THR A 195 4.09 -5.29 -0.06
C THR A 195 2.84 -4.58 0.44
N LEU A 196 3.01 -3.51 1.20
CA LEU A 196 1.94 -2.58 1.58
C LEU A 196 2.12 -1.29 0.80
N ALA A 197 1.10 -0.83 0.11
CA ALA A 197 1.09 0.44 -0.59
C ALA A 197 -0.06 1.34 -0.12
N TRP A 198 0.25 2.62 0.11
CA TRP A 198 -0.73 3.66 0.37
C TRP A 198 -1.11 4.30 -0.96
N GLN A 199 -2.27 3.94 -1.46
CA GLN A 199 -2.81 4.46 -2.71
C GLN A 199 -3.45 5.81 -2.47
N ILE A 200 -2.64 6.87 -2.62
CA ILE A 200 -3.08 8.25 -2.51
C ILE A 200 -3.39 8.83 -3.89
N SER A 201 -4.12 9.92 -3.94
CA SER A 201 -4.43 10.60 -5.19
C SER A 201 -3.19 11.15 -5.87
N PRO A 202 -2.98 10.91 -7.16
CA PRO A 202 -2.09 11.75 -7.96
C PRO A 202 -2.72 13.12 -8.20
N LYS A 203 -1.90 14.13 -8.55
CA LYS A 203 -2.38 15.47 -8.88
C LYS A 203 -3.41 15.44 -10.00
N GLY A 204 -4.46 16.23 -9.84
CA GLY A 204 -5.56 16.35 -10.81
C GLY A 204 -6.66 15.28 -10.68
N TYR A 205 -6.52 14.33 -9.73
CA TYR A 205 -7.52 13.29 -9.48
C TYR A 205 -8.11 13.32 -8.07
N GLU A 206 -7.88 14.39 -7.31
CA GLU A 206 -8.30 14.53 -5.90
C GLU A 206 -9.83 14.41 -5.71
N GLN A 207 -10.59 14.75 -6.75
CA GLN A 207 -12.05 14.69 -6.71
C GLN A 207 -12.61 13.28 -6.96
N SER A 208 -11.83 12.37 -7.50
CA SER A 208 -12.28 11.01 -7.84
C SER A 208 -11.55 9.92 -7.07
N HIS A 209 -10.26 10.10 -6.83
CA HIS A 209 -9.44 9.08 -6.15
C HIS A 209 -9.86 8.95 -4.68
N HIS A 210 -9.94 7.72 -4.21
CA HIS A 210 -10.25 7.37 -2.83
C HIS A 210 -9.04 6.70 -2.20
N LEU A 211 -8.51 7.30 -1.15
CA LEU A 211 -7.40 6.76 -0.35
C LEU A 211 -7.69 5.33 0.11
N HIS A 212 -6.79 4.43 -0.14
CA HIS A 212 -6.84 3.08 0.40
C HIS A 212 -5.44 2.51 0.58
N LEU A 213 -5.31 1.61 1.54
CA LEU A 213 -4.10 0.84 1.77
C LEU A 213 -4.31 -0.54 1.16
N CYS A 214 -3.29 -1.04 0.48
CA CYS A 214 -3.36 -2.34 -0.18
C CYS A 214 -2.20 -3.21 0.32
N PHE A 215 -2.51 -4.24 1.10
CA PHE A 215 -1.58 -5.31 1.42
C PHE A 215 -1.61 -6.35 0.31
N GLN A 216 -0.47 -6.67 -0.24
CA GLN A 216 -0.27 -7.65 -1.29
C GLN A 216 0.66 -8.76 -0.80
N PRO A 217 0.15 -9.74 -0.07
CA PRO A 217 0.93 -10.89 0.39
C PRO A 217 1.32 -11.78 -0.77
N ILE A 218 2.52 -12.36 -0.70
CA ILE A 218 3.00 -13.28 -1.73
C ILE A 218 2.97 -14.75 -1.31
N ARG A 219 2.73 -15.07 -0.03
CA ARG A 219 2.61 -16.45 0.44
C ARG A 219 1.20 -16.98 0.20
N ARG A 220 1.06 -18.07 -0.53
CA ARG A 220 -0.22 -18.71 -0.89
C ARG A 220 -0.51 -19.97 -0.11
N SER A 221 0.51 -20.69 0.38
CA SER A 221 0.43 -21.78 1.34
C SER A 221 1.70 -21.82 2.19
N LYS A 222 1.80 -22.74 3.13
CA LYS A 222 2.95 -22.86 4.04
C LYS A 222 4.31 -22.83 3.31
N SER A 223 4.42 -23.45 2.15
CA SER A 223 5.67 -23.61 1.39
C SER A 223 5.67 -22.95 0.01
N LYS A 224 4.56 -22.32 -0.42
CA LYS A 224 4.45 -21.80 -1.80
C LYS A 224 4.29 -20.29 -1.79
N LEU A 225 5.08 -19.63 -2.64
CA LEU A 225 4.99 -18.20 -2.90
C LEU A 225 4.30 -17.96 -4.26
N LYS A 226 3.58 -16.85 -4.35
CA LYS A 226 3.08 -16.32 -5.61
C LYS A 226 4.13 -15.39 -6.20
N TYR A 227 4.73 -15.80 -7.29
CA TYR A 227 5.54 -14.91 -8.13
C TYR A 227 4.70 -14.44 -9.31
N LEU A 228 4.85 -13.18 -9.70
CA LEU A 228 4.32 -12.72 -10.97
C LEU A 228 5.12 -13.37 -12.09
N ALA A 229 4.44 -14.07 -12.98
CA ALA A 229 5.06 -14.78 -14.09
C ALA A 229 4.35 -14.42 -15.40
N GLY A 230 4.76 -15.02 -16.50
CA GLY A 230 4.34 -14.78 -17.87
C GLY A 230 3.08 -13.96 -18.10
N VAL A 231 1.92 -14.50 -17.75
CA VAL A 231 0.64 -13.80 -18.00
C VAL A 231 0.57 -12.49 -17.23
N GLU A 232 0.84 -12.49 -15.92
CA GLU A 232 0.72 -11.29 -15.09
C GLU A 232 1.69 -10.19 -15.53
N GLN A 233 2.96 -10.54 -15.78
CA GLN A 233 3.98 -9.57 -16.17
C GLN A 233 3.76 -8.99 -17.57
N ILE A 234 3.29 -9.82 -18.52
CA ILE A 234 3.16 -9.40 -19.91
C ILE A 234 1.82 -8.68 -20.15
N THR A 235 0.74 -9.15 -19.54
CA THR A 235 -0.61 -8.66 -19.83
C THR A 235 -1.21 -7.78 -18.75
N GLY A 236 -0.69 -7.84 -17.52
CA GLY A 236 -1.30 -7.21 -16.35
C GLY A 236 -2.57 -7.91 -15.83
N PHE A 237 -2.88 -9.11 -16.34
CA PHE A 237 -3.95 -9.94 -15.80
C PHE A 237 -3.43 -10.83 -14.68
N TYR A 238 -4.01 -10.73 -13.49
CA TYR A 238 -3.60 -11.49 -12.32
C TYR A 238 -4.40 -12.80 -12.21
N LEU A 239 -3.70 -13.89 -11.94
CA LEU A 239 -4.28 -15.20 -11.69
C LEU A 239 -4.23 -15.50 -10.19
N VAL A 240 -5.37 -15.65 -9.56
CA VAL A 240 -5.49 -15.97 -8.13
C VAL A 240 -6.27 -17.26 -7.96
N ASP A 241 -5.70 -18.21 -7.28
CA ASP A 241 -6.26 -19.54 -7.01
C ASP A 241 -7.02 -19.62 -5.65
N LEU A 242 -6.94 -18.57 -4.84
CA LEU A 242 -7.66 -18.47 -3.58
C LEU A 242 -8.85 -17.50 -3.72
N PRO A 243 -10.10 -18.00 -3.67
CA PRO A 243 -11.28 -17.14 -3.71
C PRO A 243 -11.27 -16.11 -2.57
N PRO A 244 -11.70 -14.85 -2.83
CA PRO A 244 -11.73 -13.80 -1.81
C PRO A 244 -12.49 -14.18 -0.53
N GLU A 245 -13.62 -14.86 -0.67
CA GLU A 245 -14.45 -15.31 0.44
C GLU A 245 -13.73 -16.34 1.32
N ARG A 246 -12.98 -17.24 0.70
CA ARG A 246 -12.15 -18.23 1.41
C ARG A 246 -10.97 -17.54 2.10
N SER A 247 -10.32 -16.60 1.41
CA SER A 247 -9.26 -15.76 1.97
C SER A 247 -9.74 -15.04 3.24
N ALA A 248 -10.93 -14.44 3.20
CA ALA A 248 -11.51 -13.74 4.34
C ALA A 248 -11.81 -14.69 5.52
N ARG A 249 -12.34 -15.90 5.28
CA ARG A 249 -12.56 -16.89 6.34
C ARG A 249 -11.25 -17.32 7.00
N ILE A 250 -10.21 -17.58 6.20
CA ILE A 250 -8.89 -17.95 6.75
C ILE A 250 -8.32 -16.79 7.59
N LEU A 251 -8.37 -15.56 7.09
CA LEU A 251 -7.90 -14.38 7.80
C LEU A 251 -8.64 -14.15 9.13
N ARG A 252 -9.94 -14.47 9.21
CA ARG A 252 -10.71 -14.42 10.45
C ARG A 252 -10.48 -15.62 11.37
N GLY A 253 -9.71 -16.64 10.95
CA GLY A 253 -9.46 -17.86 11.70
C GLY A 253 -10.62 -18.87 11.68
N GLU A 254 -11.56 -18.72 10.78
CA GLU A 254 -12.74 -19.60 10.60
C GLU A 254 -12.40 -20.84 9.76
N GLU A 255 -11.34 -20.80 9.01
CA GLU A 255 -10.83 -21.88 8.16
C GLU A 255 -9.29 -21.89 8.21
N LYS A 256 -8.69 -23.08 8.05
CA LYS A 256 -7.22 -23.21 7.98
C LYS A 256 -6.73 -23.00 6.56
N PRO A 257 -5.54 -22.38 6.39
CA PRO A 257 -4.89 -22.32 5.08
C PRO A 257 -4.48 -23.70 4.59
N ASP A 258 -4.26 -23.83 3.29
CA ASP A 258 -3.70 -25.05 2.68
C ASP A 258 -2.25 -25.27 3.17
N GLU A 259 -1.82 -26.54 3.28
CA GLU A 259 -0.46 -26.94 3.63
C GLU A 259 0.58 -26.57 2.59
#